data_f711044208a435d406b034d5cf160008
#
_entry.id   f711044208a435d406b034d5cf160008
#
_cell.length_a   1.000
_cell.length_b   1.000
_cell.length_c   1.000
_cell.angle_alpha   90.00
_cell.angle_beta   90.00
_cell.angle_gamma   90.00
#
_symmetry.space_group_name_H-M   'P 1'
#
loop_
_entity.id
_entity.type
_entity.pdbx_description
1 polymer ?
#
loop_
_entity_poly.entity_id
_entity_poly.type
_entity_poly.pdbx_seq_one_letter_code
_entity_poly.pdbx_strand_id
1 'polypeptide(L)'
;WGEMVGLFFADVVSAKDLRDAVLPEFDLIRIPQWAARAEWFQGDSHLELVWLPWPEVDDIGKPGAEFYPFPLRYDGLGYAIDGERRPSRKLSNSGIGMRLSTLVGGWDWTGFVYRAPDTQAAFYRSIVPGPTPTVLYEPRHELVTRVGGTVSKDFVGIVFKAEAVYTRGRGFQTLPLDASDGVVELRTLDWIAGVDLTPGD
;
A
#
# COMPACT_ATOMS: atom_id res chain seq x y z
N TRP A 1 -10.44 0.45 2.02
CA TRP A 1 -11.07 1.00 0.81
C TRP A 1 -10.65 0.16 -0.41
N GLY A 2 -11.62 -0.18 -1.28
CA GLY A 2 -11.31 -0.82 -2.55
C GLY A 2 -11.05 -2.32 -2.51
N GLU A 3 -11.73 -3.08 -1.70
CA GLU A 3 -11.56 -4.52 -1.55
C GLU A 3 -12.73 -5.28 -2.19
N MET A 4 -12.88 -5.17 -3.51
CA MET A 4 -13.99 -5.82 -4.21
C MET A 4 -13.71 -7.23 -4.71
N VAL A 5 -12.46 -7.53 -5.05
CA VAL A 5 -12.08 -8.81 -5.65
C VAL A 5 -11.58 -9.81 -4.61
N GLY A 6 -11.58 -9.43 -3.31
CA GLY A 6 -11.10 -10.27 -2.23
C GLY A 6 -9.58 -10.36 -2.14
N LEU A 7 -8.87 -9.55 -2.90
CA LEU A 7 -7.44 -9.32 -2.80
C LEU A 7 -7.21 -7.91 -2.26
N PHE A 8 -6.30 -7.73 -1.29
CA PHE A 8 -6.00 -6.43 -0.65
C PHE A 8 -5.41 -5.36 -1.57
N PHE A 9 -5.51 -5.54 -2.83
CA PHE A 9 -4.88 -4.76 -3.86
C PHE A 9 -5.25 -3.27 -3.78
N ALA A 10 -6.51 -2.94 -3.61
CA ALA A 10 -6.99 -1.57 -3.48
C ALA A 10 -7.25 -1.14 -2.02
N ASP A 11 -6.88 -1.95 -1.01
CA ASP A 11 -6.88 -1.49 0.38
C ASP A 11 -5.65 -0.60 0.63
N VAL A 12 -5.83 0.69 0.33
CA VAL A 12 -4.76 1.69 0.36
C VAL A 12 -4.60 2.36 1.73
N VAL A 13 -5.48 2.07 2.68
CA VAL A 13 -5.56 2.74 4.00
C VAL A 13 -4.94 1.90 5.10
N SER A 14 -5.11 0.57 5.06
CA SER A 14 -4.74 -0.31 6.16
C SER A 14 -3.29 -0.74 6.07
N ALA A 15 -2.51 -0.51 7.13
CA ALA A 15 -1.21 -1.14 7.32
C ALA A 15 -1.38 -2.62 7.70
N LYS A 16 -0.40 -3.45 7.38
CA LYS A 16 -0.47 -4.90 7.53
C LYS A 16 0.69 -5.45 8.34
N ASP A 17 0.42 -6.44 9.16
CA ASP A 17 1.43 -7.27 9.80
C ASP A 17 1.85 -8.38 8.84
N LEU A 18 3.03 -8.21 8.26
CA LEU A 18 3.60 -9.13 7.26
C LEU A 18 4.74 -9.98 7.84
N ARG A 19 4.87 -10.04 9.19
CA ARG A 19 5.91 -10.84 9.85
C ARG A 19 5.70 -12.33 9.70
N ASP A 20 4.45 -12.74 9.48
CA ASP A 20 4.07 -14.13 9.25
C ASP A 20 3.29 -14.25 7.93
N ALA A 21 3.95 -14.80 6.91
CA ALA A 21 3.35 -14.99 5.58
C ALA A 21 2.41 -16.22 5.51
N VAL A 22 2.28 -16.99 6.57
CA VAL A 22 1.53 -18.26 6.60
C VAL A 22 0.12 -18.08 7.18
N LEU A 23 -0.24 -16.90 7.70
CA LEU A 23 -1.56 -16.65 8.25
C LEU A 23 -2.64 -16.66 7.14
N PRO A 24 -3.62 -17.58 7.20
CA PRO A 24 -4.63 -17.75 6.16
C PRO A 24 -5.75 -16.68 6.21
N GLU A 25 -5.85 -15.89 7.28
CA GLU A 25 -6.93 -14.93 7.50
C GLU A 25 -6.45 -13.50 7.34
N PHE A 26 -6.76 -12.92 6.21
CA PHE A 26 -6.35 -11.57 5.84
C PHE A 26 -6.88 -10.47 6.77
N ASP A 27 -7.99 -10.66 7.44
CA ASP A 27 -8.52 -9.67 8.39
C ASP A 27 -7.67 -9.58 9.66
N LEU A 28 -6.96 -10.64 10.02
CA LEU A 28 -6.08 -10.66 11.19
C LEU A 28 -4.74 -9.95 10.99
N ILE A 29 -4.33 -9.74 9.74
CA ILE A 29 -3.07 -9.06 9.44
C ILE A 29 -3.18 -7.53 9.42
N ARG A 30 -4.38 -6.96 9.52
CA ARG A 30 -4.55 -5.50 9.55
C ARG A 30 -4.11 -4.93 10.89
N ILE A 31 -3.21 -3.95 10.85
CA ILE A 31 -2.75 -3.23 12.03
C ILE A 31 -3.81 -2.18 12.40
N PRO A 32 -4.37 -2.19 13.64
CA PRO A 32 -5.31 -1.18 14.08
C PRO A 32 -4.71 0.23 14.05
N GLN A 33 -5.49 1.20 13.57
CA GLN A 33 -5.06 2.59 13.45
C GLN A 33 -6.09 3.55 14.05
N TRP A 34 -5.63 4.66 14.60
CA TRP A 34 -6.50 5.77 14.97
C TRP A 34 -6.98 6.51 13.73
N ALA A 35 -8.29 6.61 13.56
CA ALA A 35 -8.89 7.33 12.46
C ALA A 35 -10.11 8.16 12.92
N ALA A 36 -10.30 9.32 12.33
CA ALA A 36 -11.58 10.01 12.31
C ALA A 36 -12.23 9.79 10.94
N ARG A 37 -13.51 9.41 10.94
CA ARG A 37 -14.30 9.16 9.74
C ARG A 37 -15.57 9.95 9.78
N ALA A 38 -15.91 10.61 8.66
CA ALA A 38 -17.18 11.27 8.44
C ALA A 38 -17.84 10.67 7.21
N GLU A 39 -19.13 10.40 7.29
CA GLU A 39 -19.89 9.77 6.23
C GLU A 39 -21.17 10.57 5.97
N TRP A 40 -21.50 10.72 4.69
CA TRP A 40 -22.73 11.35 4.25
C TRP A 40 -23.39 10.47 3.18
N PHE A 41 -24.68 10.21 3.38
CA PHE A 41 -25.51 9.41 2.51
C PHE A 41 -26.59 10.28 1.85
N GLN A 42 -26.74 10.16 0.53
CA GLN A 42 -27.77 10.85 -0.23
C GLN A 42 -28.28 9.94 -1.37
N GLY A 43 -29.49 9.40 -1.20
CA GLY A 43 -30.03 8.41 -2.14
C GLY A 43 -29.10 7.21 -2.26
N ASP A 44 -28.72 6.88 -3.47
CA ASP A 44 -27.81 5.76 -3.78
C ASP A 44 -26.32 6.15 -3.72
N SER A 45 -26.01 7.35 -3.20
CA SER A 45 -24.65 7.86 -3.11
C SER A 45 -24.17 7.95 -1.67
N HIS A 46 -22.91 7.62 -1.45
CA HIS A 46 -22.24 7.63 -0.16
C HIS A 46 -20.87 8.31 -0.29
N LEU A 47 -20.69 9.41 0.42
CA LEU A 47 -19.42 10.12 0.56
C LEU A 47 -18.79 9.77 1.90
N GLU A 48 -17.53 9.36 1.88
CA GLU A 48 -16.74 9.08 3.06
C GLU A 48 -15.47 9.93 3.07
N LEU A 49 -15.18 10.56 4.19
CA LEU A 49 -13.93 11.26 4.48
C LEU A 49 -13.21 10.52 5.59
N VAL A 50 -11.91 10.31 5.45
CA VAL A 50 -11.08 9.67 6.45
C VAL A 50 -9.86 10.53 6.76
N TRP A 51 -9.50 10.62 8.04
CA TRP A 51 -8.27 11.24 8.51
C TRP A 51 -7.60 10.35 9.54
N LEU A 52 -6.34 10.00 9.26
CA LEU A 52 -5.46 9.24 10.13
C LEU A 52 -4.39 10.20 10.67
N PRO A 53 -4.48 10.65 11.92
CA PRO A 53 -3.50 11.59 12.47
C PRO A 53 -2.09 11.00 12.50
N TRP A 54 -1.98 9.69 12.73
CA TRP A 54 -0.72 8.94 12.81
C TRP A 54 -0.88 7.61 12.07
N PRO A 55 -0.72 7.61 10.73
CA PRO A 55 -0.81 6.39 9.96
C PRO A 55 0.24 5.37 10.41
N GLU A 56 -0.17 4.13 10.57
CA GLU A 56 0.74 3.01 10.77
C GLU A 56 1.33 2.57 9.41
N VAL A 57 2.45 1.85 9.49
CA VAL A 57 3.14 1.28 8.33
C VAL A 57 3.18 -0.24 8.48
N ASP A 58 3.42 -0.94 7.38
CA ASP A 58 3.47 -2.40 7.38
C ASP A 58 4.60 -2.88 8.32
N ASP A 59 4.29 -3.86 9.16
CA ASP A 59 5.29 -4.50 10.01
C ASP A 59 5.89 -5.68 9.24
N ILE A 60 7.11 -5.50 8.75
CA ILE A 60 7.88 -6.50 8.02
C ILE A 60 8.85 -7.29 8.91
N GLY A 61 8.80 -7.06 10.22
CA GLY A 61 9.70 -7.70 11.19
C GLY A 61 11.07 -7.03 11.28
N LYS A 62 12.04 -7.78 11.77
CA LYS A 62 13.42 -7.31 11.97
C LYS A 62 14.35 -7.89 10.89
N PRO A 63 15.45 -7.20 10.55
CA PRO A 63 16.48 -7.74 9.68
C PRO A 63 16.93 -9.13 10.16
N GLY A 64 16.90 -10.11 9.25
CA GLY A 64 17.23 -11.51 9.55
C GLY A 64 16.04 -12.38 9.95
N ALA A 65 14.85 -11.84 10.10
CA ALA A 65 13.62 -12.65 10.22
C ALA A 65 13.34 -13.41 8.91
N GLU A 66 12.61 -14.52 9.00
CA GLU A 66 12.38 -15.45 7.89
C GLU A 66 11.75 -14.79 6.66
N PHE A 67 10.76 -13.89 6.88
CA PHE A 67 10.04 -13.20 5.81
C PHE A 67 10.48 -11.74 5.62
N TYR A 68 11.60 -11.33 6.26
CA TYR A 68 12.10 -9.97 6.07
C TYR A 68 12.56 -9.78 4.62
N PRO A 69 12.13 -8.72 3.92
CA PRO A 69 12.52 -8.49 2.53
C PRO A 69 14.02 -8.28 2.43
N PHE A 70 14.65 -8.99 1.48
CA PHE A 70 16.07 -8.85 1.24
C PHE A 70 16.32 -7.68 0.28
N PRO A 71 17.13 -6.68 0.69
CA PRO A 71 17.55 -5.64 -0.23
C PRO A 71 18.51 -6.22 -1.29
N LEU A 72 18.71 -5.46 -2.36
CA LEU A 72 19.61 -5.81 -3.45
C LEU A 72 21.03 -6.01 -2.91
N ARG A 73 21.68 -7.10 -3.31
CA ARG A 73 23.07 -7.44 -2.94
C ARG A 73 23.99 -7.20 -4.12
N TYR A 74 25.22 -6.84 -3.83
CA TYR A 74 26.26 -6.57 -4.83
C TYR A 74 27.47 -7.43 -4.55
N ASP A 75 28.04 -8.05 -5.59
CA ASP A 75 29.22 -8.89 -5.46
C ASP A 75 30.41 -8.06 -4.95
N GLY A 76 31.14 -8.62 -3.99
CA GLY A 76 32.32 -7.99 -3.39
C GLY A 76 32.03 -6.88 -2.38
N LEU A 77 30.77 -6.57 -2.11
CA LEU A 77 30.37 -5.61 -1.09
C LEU A 77 29.72 -6.31 0.11
N GLY A 78 30.00 -5.80 1.31
CA GLY A 78 29.20 -6.13 2.49
C GLY A 78 27.82 -5.47 2.42
N TYR A 79 26.85 -5.94 3.21
CA TYR A 79 25.59 -5.24 3.39
C TYR A 79 25.20 -5.19 4.86
N ALA A 80 24.52 -4.12 5.24
CA ALA A 80 23.90 -3.95 6.54
C ALA A 80 22.56 -3.23 6.37
N ILE A 81 21.64 -3.45 7.30
CA ILE A 81 20.33 -2.81 7.33
C ILE A 81 20.27 -2.03 8.63
N ASP A 82 20.05 -0.73 8.53
CA ASP A 82 19.83 0.17 9.67
C ASP A 82 18.39 0.09 10.18
N GLY A 83 18.10 0.74 11.30
CA GLY A 83 16.76 0.81 11.84
C GLY A 83 15.78 1.48 10.87
N GLU A 84 14.56 0.94 10.79
CA GLU A 84 13.48 1.50 9.98
C GLU A 84 13.16 2.93 10.43
N ARG A 85 13.14 3.86 9.47
CA ARG A 85 12.78 5.25 9.71
C ARG A 85 11.29 5.46 9.49
N ARG A 86 10.52 5.26 10.57
CA ARG A 86 9.07 5.46 10.55
C ARG A 86 8.69 6.95 10.43
N PRO A 87 7.55 7.26 9.81
CA PRO A 87 7.04 8.63 9.73
C PRO A 87 6.90 9.25 11.11
N SER A 88 7.42 10.45 11.28
CA SER A 88 7.26 11.18 12.55
C SER A 88 5.78 11.54 12.77
N ARG A 89 5.34 11.57 14.04
CA ARG A 89 3.96 11.92 14.44
C ARG A 89 3.68 13.42 14.29
N LYS A 90 3.78 13.94 13.05
CA LYS A 90 3.46 15.32 12.68
C LYS A 90 2.22 15.33 11.79
N LEU A 91 1.43 16.39 11.83
CA LEU A 91 0.25 16.55 10.98
C LEU A 91 0.58 16.50 9.48
N SER A 92 1.79 16.91 9.08
CA SER A 92 2.26 16.80 7.69
C SER A 92 2.34 15.35 7.19
N ASN A 93 2.47 14.39 8.10
CA ASN A 93 2.55 12.97 7.82
C ASN A 93 1.21 12.24 8.10
N SER A 94 0.13 13.00 8.36
CA SER A 94 -1.20 12.40 8.52
C SER A 94 -1.72 11.85 7.20
N GLY A 95 -2.52 10.79 7.29
CA GLY A 95 -3.28 10.25 6.16
C GLY A 95 -4.61 11.00 6.01
N ILE A 96 -4.94 11.38 4.78
CA ILE A 96 -6.24 11.97 4.47
C ILE A 96 -6.79 11.38 3.18
N GLY A 97 -8.08 11.08 3.17
CA GLY A 97 -8.73 10.52 2.00
C GLY A 97 -10.19 10.87 1.88
N MET A 98 -10.67 10.75 0.65
CA MET A 98 -12.06 10.90 0.27
C MET A 98 -12.45 9.75 -0.65
N ARG A 99 -13.63 9.19 -0.42
CA ARG A 99 -14.22 8.12 -1.22
C ARG A 99 -15.67 8.47 -1.53
N LEU A 100 -16.06 8.31 -2.77
CA LEU A 100 -17.43 8.42 -3.23
C LEU A 100 -17.87 7.11 -3.85
N SER A 101 -18.97 6.55 -3.36
CA SER A 101 -19.61 5.36 -3.91
C SER A 101 -21.00 5.71 -4.39
N THR A 102 -21.46 5.10 -5.47
CA THR A 102 -22.81 5.31 -5.99
C THR A 102 -23.29 4.13 -6.80
N LEU A 103 -24.60 3.85 -6.70
CA LEU A 103 -25.28 2.82 -7.49
C LEU A 103 -26.06 3.47 -8.63
N VAL A 104 -25.66 3.22 -9.88
CA VAL A 104 -26.32 3.78 -11.06
C VAL A 104 -26.58 2.71 -12.10
N GLY A 105 -27.84 2.50 -12.47
CA GLY A 105 -28.22 1.50 -13.48
C GLY A 105 -27.81 0.06 -13.14
N GLY A 106 -27.76 -0.27 -11.85
CA GLY A 106 -27.32 -1.56 -11.33
C GLY A 106 -25.79 -1.75 -11.37
N TRP A 107 -25.01 -0.70 -11.65
CA TRP A 107 -23.58 -0.66 -11.48
C TRP A 107 -23.24 -0.03 -10.14
N ASP A 108 -22.40 -0.67 -9.35
CA ASP A 108 -21.77 -0.08 -8.17
C ASP A 108 -20.44 0.53 -8.59
N TRP A 109 -20.31 1.84 -8.44
CA TRP A 109 -19.13 2.62 -8.75
C TRP A 109 -18.53 3.20 -7.48
N THR A 110 -17.23 3.08 -7.32
CA THR A 110 -16.50 3.77 -6.27
C THR A 110 -15.30 4.48 -6.86
N GLY A 111 -15.06 5.72 -6.45
CA GLY A 111 -13.85 6.46 -6.72
C GLY A 111 -13.25 7.00 -5.43
N PHE A 112 -11.91 7.06 -5.32
CA PHE A 112 -11.25 7.58 -4.14
C PHE A 112 -9.95 8.33 -4.48
N VAL A 113 -9.58 9.22 -3.57
CA VAL A 113 -8.24 9.81 -3.46
C VAL A 113 -7.76 9.66 -2.02
N TYR A 114 -6.50 9.25 -1.85
CA TYR A 114 -5.89 9.07 -0.54
C TYR A 114 -4.43 9.52 -0.57
N ARG A 115 -4.01 10.29 0.44
CA ARG A 115 -2.63 10.75 0.59
C ARG A 115 -2.16 10.43 2.01
N ALA A 116 -1.06 9.67 2.11
CA ALA A 116 -0.45 9.25 3.37
C ALA A 116 0.99 8.81 3.12
N PRO A 117 1.80 8.59 4.17
CA PRO A 117 3.01 7.80 4.05
C PRO A 117 2.72 6.43 3.43
N ASP A 118 3.58 5.95 2.54
CA ASP A 118 3.45 4.61 1.98
C ASP A 118 3.58 3.59 3.11
N THR A 119 2.68 2.62 3.16
CA THR A 119 2.78 1.55 4.15
C THR A 119 4.01 0.69 3.92
N GLN A 120 4.47 0.56 2.68
CA GLN A 120 5.67 -0.18 2.31
C GLN A 120 6.91 0.70 2.35
N ALA A 121 7.98 0.21 2.98
CA ALA A 121 9.25 0.92 3.04
C ALA A 121 10.03 0.81 1.72
N ALA A 122 10.61 1.92 1.27
CA ALA A 122 11.67 1.93 0.27
C ALA A 122 13.03 1.86 0.97
N PHE A 123 13.94 0.98 0.48
CA PHE A 123 15.25 0.79 1.07
C PHE A 123 16.28 1.74 0.44
N TYR A 124 16.49 2.86 1.08
CA TYR A 124 17.54 3.82 0.70
C TYR A 124 18.90 3.25 1.03
N ARG A 125 19.89 3.48 0.17
CA ARG A 125 21.23 2.95 0.38
C ARG A 125 22.28 4.06 0.46
N SER A 126 23.32 3.78 1.25
CA SER A 126 24.59 4.53 1.24
C SER A 126 25.75 3.54 1.23
N ILE A 127 26.91 3.95 0.72
CA ILE A 127 28.11 3.13 0.72
C ILE A 127 29.02 3.61 1.84
N VAL A 128 29.28 2.75 2.81
CA VAL A 128 30.21 2.99 3.91
C VAL A 128 31.58 2.46 3.49
N PRO A 129 32.60 3.33 3.35
CA PRO A 129 33.94 2.90 2.98
C PRO A 129 34.60 2.13 4.13
N GLY A 130 35.44 1.13 3.77
CA GLY A 130 36.16 0.28 4.71
C GLY A 130 37.01 -0.75 3.97
N PRO A 131 37.72 -1.65 4.70
CA PRO A 131 38.47 -2.75 4.07
C PRO A 131 37.62 -3.61 3.14
N THR A 132 36.36 -3.83 3.50
CA THR A 132 35.29 -4.31 2.62
C THR A 132 34.20 -3.23 2.61
N PRO A 133 34.04 -2.48 1.52
CA PRO A 133 32.99 -1.48 1.46
C PRO A 133 31.62 -2.10 1.69
N THR A 134 30.78 -1.44 2.48
CA THR A 134 29.50 -2.00 2.91
C THR A 134 28.36 -1.12 2.42
N VAL A 135 27.37 -1.72 1.78
CA VAL A 135 26.11 -1.06 1.42
C VAL A 135 25.23 -1.06 2.65
N LEU A 136 24.95 0.14 3.18
CA LEU A 136 24.03 0.35 4.30
C LEU A 136 22.66 0.73 3.75
N TYR A 137 21.64 -0.04 4.11
CA TYR A 137 20.24 0.20 3.75
C TYR A 137 19.47 0.81 4.91
N GLU A 138 18.71 1.86 4.64
CA GLU A 138 17.78 2.49 5.58
C GLU A 138 16.35 2.41 5.01
N PRO A 139 15.45 1.60 5.59
CA PRO A 139 14.04 1.56 5.18
C PRO A 139 13.34 2.87 5.55
N ARG A 140 12.69 3.54 4.58
CA ARG A 140 11.94 4.80 4.75
C ARG A 140 10.58 4.73 4.08
N HIS A 141 9.63 5.51 4.59
CA HIS A 141 8.25 5.60 4.09
C HIS A 141 8.01 6.96 3.46
N GLU A 142 7.86 6.97 2.13
CA GLU A 142 7.62 8.20 1.38
C GLU A 142 6.14 8.60 1.41
N LEU A 143 5.89 9.90 1.25
CA LEU A 143 4.53 10.42 1.17
C LEU A 143 3.97 10.19 -0.23
N VAL A 144 2.98 9.30 -0.35
CA VAL A 144 2.37 8.91 -1.62
C VAL A 144 0.96 9.47 -1.77
N THR A 145 0.53 9.65 -3.02
CA THR A 145 -0.86 9.94 -3.37
C THR A 145 -1.40 8.81 -4.23
N ARG A 146 -2.53 8.26 -3.82
CA ARG A 146 -3.25 7.21 -4.53
C ARG A 146 -4.60 7.72 -5.01
N VAL A 147 -4.91 7.45 -6.27
CA VAL A 147 -6.22 7.71 -6.88
C VAL A 147 -6.69 6.41 -7.49
N GLY A 148 -7.88 5.99 -7.15
CA GLY A 148 -8.37 4.71 -7.63
C GLY A 148 -9.88 4.62 -7.64
N GLY A 149 -10.36 3.45 -8.01
CA GLY A 149 -11.78 3.15 -8.00
C GLY A 149 -12.05 1.69 -8.23
N THR A 150 -13.31 1.35 -7.99
CA THR A 150 -13.84 0.02 -8.19
C THR A 150 -15.13 0.09 -8.99
N VAL A 151 -15.44 -0.96 -9.70
CA VAL A 151 -16.72 -1.12 -10.38
C VAL A 151 -17.19 -2.55 -10.25
N SER A 152 -18.49 -2.73 -9.97
CA SER A 152 -19.10 -4.06 -10.02
C SER A 152 -20.51 -4.03 -10.59
N LYS A 153 -20.93 -5.18 -11.14
CA LYS A 153 -22.30 -5.40 -11.61
C LYS A 153 -22.66 -6.87 -11.56
N ASP A 154 -23.89 -7.11 -11.12
CA ASP A 154 -24.53 -8.42 -11.23
C ASP A 154 -25.33 -8.53 -12.55
N PHE A 155 -25.05 -9.60 -13.31
CA PHE A 155 -25.72 -10.01 -14.56
C PHE A 155 -26.35 -11.38 -14.38
N VAL A 156 -27.31 -11.54 -13.50
CA VAL A 156 -28.03 -12.80 -13.27
C VAL A 156 -27.12 -14.05 -13.27
N GLY A 157 -26.49 -14.30 -12.11
CA GLY A 157 -25.58 -15.43 -11.91
C GLY A 157 -24.12 -15.18 -12.30
N ILE A 158 -23.81 -14.00 -12.79
CA ILE A 158 -22.43 -13.57 -13.12
C ILE A 158 -22.18 -12.21 -12.47
N VAL A 159 -21.26 -12.11 -11.53
CA VAL A 159 -20.86 -10.81 -10.95
C VAL A 159 -19.50 -10.39 -11.53
N PHE A 160 -19.52 -9.34 -12.32
CA PHE A 160 -18.28 -8.68 -12.78
C PHE A 160 -17.76 -7.73 -11.72
N LYS A 161 -16.44 -7.72 -11.51
CA LYS A 161 -15.74 -6.82 -10.58
C LYS A 161 -14.45 -6.33 -11.21
N ALA A 162 -14.11 -5.06 -11.03
CA ALA A 162 -12.81 -4.54 -11.42
C ALA A 162 -12.37 -3.43 -10.45
N GLU A 163 -11.05 -3.34 -10.24
CA GLU A 163 -10.40 -2.34 -9.39
C GLU A 163 -9.17 -1.79 -10.10
N ALA A 164 -8.88 -0.50 -9.89
CA ALA A 164 -7.66 0.12 -10.36
C ALA A 164 -7.16 1.18 -9.37
N VAL A 165 -5.84 1.25 -9.15
CA VAL A 165 -5.18 2.23 -8.29
C VAL A 165 -3.97 2.80 -9.00
N TYR A 166 -3.96 4.11 -9.18
CA TYR A 166 -2.80 4.86 -9.61
C TYR A 166 -2.08 5.44 -8.39
N THR A 167 -0.79 5.13 -8.24
CA THR A 167 0.05 5.62 -7.14
C THR A 167 1.15 6.53 -7.69
N ARG A 168 1.32 7.69 -7.05
CA ARG A 168 2.39 8.64 -7.30
C ARG A 168 3.21 8.86 -6.03
N GLY A 169 4.54 8.95 -6.18
CA GLY A 169 5.47 9.23 -5.09
C GLY A 169 6.07 7.98 -4.45
N ARG A 170 5.88 6.77 -5.04
CA ARG A 170 6.44 5.53 -4.49
C ARG A 170 7.89 5.36 -4.90
N GLY A 171 8.75 5.07 -3.91
CA GLY A 171 10.15 4.76 -4.11
C GLY A 171 10.39 3.29 -4.45
N PHE A 172 11.21 3.04 -5.48
CA PHE A 172 11.64 1.71 -5.89
C PHE A 172 13.16 1.62 -5.87
N GLN A 173 13.68 0.48 -5.42
CA GLN A 173 15.12 0.23 -5.47
C GLN A 173 15.62 0.15 -6.92
N THR A 174 16.79 0.74 -7.16
CA THR A 174 17.46 0.68 -8.46
C THR A 174 18.82 -0.01 -8.34
N LEU A 175 19.21 -0.79 -9.37
CA LEU A 175 20.45 -1.54 -9.40
C LEU A 175 21.71 -0.66 -9.54
N PRO A 176 21.75 0.38 -10.41
CA PRO A 176 22.96 1.15 -10.63
C PRO A 176 23.49 1.77 -9.32
N LEU A 177 24.78 1.56 -9.03
CA LEU A 177 25.45 2.09 -7.82
C LEU A 177 25.73 3.60 -7.90
N ASP A 178 25.68 4.18 -9.07
CA ASP A 178 25.82 5.62 -9.31
C ASP A 178 24.57 6.43 -8.95
N ALA A 179 23.42 5.77 -8.79
CA ALA A 179 22.23 6.42 -8.24
C ALA A 179 22.50 6.78 -6.76
N SER A 180 22.42 8.05 -6.42
CA SER A 180 22.93 8.65 -5.18
C SER A 180 22.45 7.98 -3.89
N ASP A 181 21.21 7.52 -3.86
CA ASP A 181 20.57 6.90 -2.69
C ASP A 181 19.92 5.53 -2.99
N GLY A 182 20.05 5.08 -4.25
CA GLY A 182 19.56 3.77 -4.68
C GLY A 182 18.06 3.64 -4.82
N VAL A 183 17.31 4.74 -4.79
CA VAL A 183 15.85 4.76 -4.95
C VAL A 183 15.46 5.68 -6.10
N VAL A 184 14.49 5.26 -6.88
CA VAL A 184 13.86 6.05 -7.95
C VAL A 184 12.37 6.15 -7.66
N GLU A 185 11.84 7.39 -7.72
CA GLU A 185 10.40 7.61 -7.62
C GLU A 185 9.72 7.24 -8.94
N LEU A 186 8.76 6.32 -8.87
CA LEU A 186 7.97 5.90 -10.03
C LEU A 186 6.48 6.15 -9.78
N ARG A 187 5.75 6.12 -10.88
CA ARG A 187 4.28 6.10 -10.90
C ARG A 187 3.84 4.70 -11.27
N THR A 188 2.88 4.14 -10.54
CA THR A 188 2.35 2.81 -10.82
C THR A 188 0.87 2.88 -11.10
N LEU A 189 0.41 1.99 -11.97
CA LEU A 189 -1.00 1.68 -12.16
C LEU A 189 -1.16 0.18 -11.92
N ASP A 190 -1.84 -0.12 -10.84
CA ASP A 190 -2.18 -1.47 -10.47
C ASP A 190 -3.67 -1.70 -10.77
N TRP A 191 -4.03 -2.83 -11.35
CA TRP A 191 -5.42 -3.14 -11.66
C TRP A 191 -5.70 -4.63 -11.62
N ILE A 192 -6.96 -4.98 -11.32
CA ILE A 192 -7.47 -6.34 -11.34
C ILE A 192 -8.90 -6.34 -11.85
N ALA A 193 -9.28 -7.39 -12.56
CA ALA A 193 -10.66 -7.66 -12.94
C ALA A 193 -10.97 -9.13 -12.67
N GLY A 194 -12.20 -9.41 -12.25
CA GLY A 194 -12.65 -10.74 -11.91
C GLY A 194 -14.11 -10.94 -12.26
N VAL A 195 -14.50 -12.22 -12.32
CA VAL A 195 -15.87 -12.66 -12.55
C VAL A 195 -16.17 -13.76 -11.55
N ASP A 196 -17.22 -13.56 -10.76
CA ASP A 196 -17.77 -14.60 -9.89
C ASP A 196 -18.95 -15.27 -10.62
N LEU A 197 -18.91 -16.58 -10.72
CA LEU A 197 -19.97 -17.37 -11.32
C LEU A 197 -20.76 -18.06 -10.21
N THR A 198 -22.07 -17.84 -10.18
CA THR A 198 -22.98 -18.60 -9.34
C THR A 198 -23.73 -19.59 -10.26
N PRO A 199 -23.29 -20.86 -10.35
CA PRO A 199 -24.01 -21.84 -11.12
C PRO A 199 -25.43 -21.93 -10.55
N GLY A 200 -26.46 -21.74 -11.39
CA GLY A 200 -27.83 -21.93 -10.99
C GLY A 200 -28.05 -23.40 -10.61
N ASP A 201 -28.86 -23.60 -9.58
CA ASP A 201 -29.39 -24.92 -9.19
C ASP A 201 -30.25 -25.52 -10.30
#